data_15a55a28699c515d07a6039a09ac55f9
#
_entry.id   15a55a28699c515d07a6039a09ac55f9
#
_cell.length_a   1.000
_cell.length_b   1.000
_cell.length_c   1.000
_cell.angle_alpha   90.00
_cell.angle_beta   90.00
_cell.angle_gamma   90.00
#
_symmetry.space_group_name_H-M   'P 1'
#
loop_
_entity.id
_entity.type
_entity.pdbx_description
1 polymer ?
#
loop_
_entity_poly.entity_id
_entity_poly.type
_entity_poly.pdbx_seq_one_letter_code
_entity_poly.pdbx_strand_id
1 'polypeptide(L)'
;MKARIPNQGGQANMMKRIQQMQEDMARVQQECEEAEYSASAGGGAIDVTVNGKHQVVSVKIQPDVVDPEVVEMLDDLLVAAVNEAMRKADETAEREMGKITGGMNIPGLGF
;
A
#
# COMPACT_ATOMS: atom_id res chain seq x y z
N MET A 1 13.37 -22.75 43.30
CA MET A 1 13.57 -22.35 43.10
C MET A 1 13.83 -21.70 42.05
N LYS A 2 14.01 -21.55 41.36
CA LYS A 2 14.34 -20.99 40.41
C LYS A 2 13.53 -20.95 39.35
N ALA A 3 12.59 -21.33 39.28
CA ALA A 3 11.73 -21.52 38.17
C ALA A 3 11.18 -20.27 37.60
N ARG A 4 11.15 -19.24 38.33
CA ARG A 4 10.51 -18.08 37.83
C ARG A 4 11.23 -17.36 36.80
N ILE A 5 12.35 -17.61 36.52
CA ILE A 5 13.12 -16.88 35.60
C ILE A 5 12.62 -16.88 34.17
N PRO A 6 12.09 -17.97 33.67
CA PRO A 6 11.61 -17.96 32.31
C PRO A 6 10.58 -16.88 32.04
N ASN A 7 9.78 -16.55 33.00
CA ASN A 7 8.80 -15.51 32.80
C ASN A 7 9.42 -14.17 32.55
N GLN A 8 10.48 -13.87 33.27
CA GLN A 8 11.15 -12.61 33.06
C GLN A 8 11.75 -12.55 31.66
N GLY A 9 12.37 -13.63 31.26
CA GLY A 9 12.93 -13.68 29.92
C GLY A 9 11.86 -13.57 28.86
N GLY A 10 10.73 -14.20 29.09
CA GLY A 10 9.65 -14.14 28.17
C GLY A 10 9.07 -12.76 28.02
N GLN A 11 8.95 -12.06 29.12
CA GLN A 11 8.45 -10.69 29.07
C GLN A 11 9.39 -9.76 28.35
N ALA A 12 10.67 -9.90 28.60
CA ALA A 12 11.66 -9.05 27.93
C ALA A 12 11.65 -9.32 26.42
N ASN A 13 11.55 -10.58 26.04
CA ASN A 13 11.51 -10.93 24.63
C ASN A 13 10.26 -10.40 23.97
N MET A 14 9.15 -10.49 24.67
CA MET A 14 7.90 -9.99 24.13
C MET A 14 7.93 -8.49 23.93
N MET A 15 8.51 -7.78 24.88
CA MET A 15 8.65 -6.33 24.77
C MET A 15 9.50 -5.96 23.55
N LYS A 16 10.59 -6.71 23.36
CA LYS A 16 11.43 -6.47 22.20
C LYS A 16 10.69 -6.73 20.88
N ARG A 17 9.88 -7.76 20.87
CA ARG A 17 9.11 -8.06 19.67
C ARG A 17 8.11 -6.98 19.35
N ILE A 18 7.43 -6.48 20.37
CA ILE A 18 6.47 -5.41 20.19
C ILE A 18 7.17 -4.17 19.65
N GLN A 19 8.31 -3.84 20.25
CA GLN A 19 9.06 -2.68 19.83
C GLN A 19 9.54 -2.84 18.40
N GLN A 20 10.06 -4.03 18.07
CA GLN A 20 10.53 -4.29 16.72
C GLN A 20 9.37 -4.20 15.72
N MET A 21 8.21 -4.72 16.10
CA MET A 21 7.04 -4.65 15.24
C MET A 21 6.64 -3.22 14.98
N GLN A 22 6.65 -2.38 16.01
CA GLN A 22 6.29 -0.98 15.84
C GLN A 22 7.26 -0.27 14.92
N GLU A 23 8.55 -0.57 15.06
CA GLU A 23 9.55 0.01 14.18
C GLU A 23 9.37 -0.45 12.74
N ASP A 24 9.09 -1.74 12.56
CA ASP A 24 8.87 -2.29 11.24
C ASP A 24 7.63 -1.69 10.58
N MET A 25 6.57 -1.51 11.36
CA MET A 25 5.35 -0.92 10.84
C MET A 25 5.58 0.51 10.40
N ALA A 26 6.30 1.29 11.20
CA ALA A 26 6.60 2.67 10.84
C ALA A 26 7.45 2.73 9.58
N ARG A 27 8.45 1.85 9.47
CA ARG A 27 9.30 1.82 8.29
C ARG A 27 8.52 1.44 7.05
N VAL A 28 7.71 0.41 7.14
CA VAL A 28 6.95 -0.06 6.00
C VAL A 28 5.91 0.97 5.60
N GLN A 29 5.28 1.62 6.57
CA GLN A 29 4.33 2.67 6.25
C GLN A 29 5.00 3.78 5.47
N GLN A 30 6.17 4.21 5.89
CA GLN A 30 6.89 5.26 5.19
C GLN A 30 7.30 4.80 3.80
N GLU A 31 7.80 3.58 3.67
CA GLU A 31 8.17 3.06 2.37
C GLU A 31 6.98 2.99 1.42
N CYS A 32 5.84 2.57 1.92
CA CYS A 32 4.64 2.50 1.10
C CYS A 32 4.15 3.88 0.71
N GLU A 33 4.28 4.86 1.59
CA GLU A 33 3.87 6.23 1.28
C GLU A 33 4.74 6.86 0.21
N GLU A 34 6.02 6.51 0.20
CA GLU A 34 6.97 7.09 -0.75
C GLU A 34 7.03 6.32 -2.06
N ALA A 35 6.59 5.10 -2.04
CA ALA A 35 6.63 4.27 -3.25
C ALA A 35 5.63 4.80 -4.27
N GLU A 36 5.89 4.44 -5.52
CA GLU A 36 5.02 4.84 -6.62
C GLU A 36 4.34 3.63 -7.21
N TYR A 37 3.10 3.83 -7.62
CA TYR A 37 2.26 2.79 -8.16
C TYR A 37 1.64 3.29 -9.45
N SER A 38 1.74 2.50 -10.50
CA SER A 38 1.28 2.92 -11.81
C SER A 38 0.20 2.00 -12.34
N ALA A 39 -0.68 2.57 -13.12
CA ALA A 39 -1.70 1.82 -13.81
C ALA A 39 -1.99 2.47 -15.14
N SER A 40 -2.48 1.66 -16.08
CA SER A 40 -2.78 2.11 -17.41
C SER A 40 -4.23 1.83 -17.74
N ALA A 41 -4.76 2.58 -18.68
CA ALA A 41 -6.09 2.32 -19.23
C ALA A 41 -6.04 2.50 -20.74
N GLY A 42 -7.02 1.90 -21.42
CA GLY A 42 -7.12 2.03 -22.86
C GLY A 42 -5.96 1.40 -23.62
N GLY A 43 -5.44 0.28 -23.13
CA GLY A 43 -4.34 -0.38 -23.81
C GLY A 43 -3.03 0.38 -23.75
N GLY A 44 -2.84 1.16 -22.69
CA GLY A 44 -1.63 1.96 -22.56
C GLY A 44 -1.79 3.38 -23.06
N ALA A 45 -3.00 3.76 -23.42
CA ALA A 45 -3.25 5.12 -23.90
C ALA A 45 -3.04 6.15 -22.79
N ILE A 46 -3.31 5.76 -21.58
CA ILE A 46 -3.12 6.63 -20.42
C ILE A 46 -2.39 5.85 -19.34
N ASP A 47 -1.33 6.45 -18.83
CA ASP A 47 -0.58 5.90 -17.69
C ASP A 47 -0.65 6.88 -16.56
N VAL A 48 -1.04 6.41 -15.36
CA VAL A 48 -1.12 7.24 -14.18
C VAL A 48 -0.22 6.65 -13.11
N THR A 49 0.55 7.50 -12.45
CA THR A 49 1.38 7.09 -11.32
C THR A 49 0.95 7.87 -10.09
N VAL A 50 0.76 7.16 -9.00
CA VAL A 50 0.41 7.76 -7.71
C VAL A 50 1.41 7.30 -6.66
N ASN A 51 1.45 8.01 -5.53
CA ASN A 51 2.23 7.53 -4.40
C ASN A 51 1.29 6.96 -3.33
N GLY A 52 1.86 6.46 -2.24
CA GLY A 52 1.06 5.86 -1.18
C GLY A 52 0.27 6.85 -0.36
N LYS A 53 0.50 8.13 -0.55
CA LYS A 53 -0.30 9.17 0.10
C LYS A 53 -1.50 9.55 -0.74
N HIS A 54 -1.78 8.76 -1.77
CA HIS A 54 -2.90 9.01 -2.67
C HIS A 54 -2.77 10.32 -3.44
N GLN A 55 -1.54 10.65 -3.79
CA GLN A 55 -1.28 11.81 -4.62
C GLN A 55 -0.94 11.33 -6.03
N VAL A 56 -1.51 11.99 -7.02
CA VAL A 56 -1.18 11.70 -8.41
C VAL A 56 0.15 12.37 -8.70
N VAL A 57 1.14 11.56 -9.04
CA VAL A 57 2.50 12.05 -9.30
C VAL A 57 2.68 12.43 -10.76
N SER A 58 2.13 11.63 -11.65
CA SER A 58 2.24 11.92 -13.07
C SER A 58 1.09 11.28 -13.84
N VAL A 59 0.79 11.88 -14.98
CA VAL A 59 -0.19 11.37 -15.92
C VAL A 59 0.42 11.50 -17.30
N LYS A 60 0.47 10.39 -18.03
CA LYS A 60 0.97 10.39 -19.41
C LYS A 60 -0.17 9.98 -20.32
N ILE A 61 -0.45 10.80 -21.29
CA ILE A 61 -1.57 10.58 -22.21
C ILE A 61 -1.03 10.53 -23.63
N GLN A 62 -1.36 9.45 -24.33
CA GLN A 62 -1.00 9.34 -25.74
C GLN A 62 -1.81 10.35 -26.56
N PRO A 63 -1.18 11.06 -27.46
CA PRO A 63 -1.92 12.06 -28.26
C PRO A 63 -3.08 11.48 -29.02
N ASP A 64 -3.01 10.21 -29.38
CA ASP A 64 -4.05 9.56 -30.19
C ASP A 64 -5.42 9.59 -29.52
N VAL A 65 -5.45 9.63 -28.17
CA VAL A 65 -6.72 9.60 -27.46
C VAL A 65 -7.22 10.98 -27.08
N VAL A 66 -6.49 12.01 -27.46
CA VAL A 66 -6.91 13.38 -27.19
C VAL A 66 -7.68 13.87 -28.41
N ASP A 67 -8.97 13.61 -28.41
CA ASP A 67 -9.85 13.95 -29.50
C ASP A 67 -10.97 14.80 -28.94
N PRO A 68 -11.10 16.06 -29.40
CA PRO A 68 -12.14 16.94 -28.87
C PRO A 68 -13.55 16.43 -29.10
N GLU A 69 -13.72 15.53 -30.03
CA GLU A 69 -15.05 15.02 -30.33
C GLU A 69 -15.46 13.85 -29.46
N VAL A 70 -14.47 13.25 -28.74
CA VAL A 70 -14.75 12.11 -27.86
C VAL A 70 -14.10 12.30 -26.52
N VAL A 71 -14.24 13.49 -25.96
CA VAL A 71 -13.62 13.83 -24.69
C VAL A 71 -14.08 12.92 -23.58
N GLU A 72 -15.34 12.45 -23.65
CA GLU A 72 -15.85 11.58 -22.59
C GLU A 72 -15.08 10.28 -22.47
N MET A 73 -14.58 9.76 -23.58
CA MET A 73 -13.78 8.55 -23.54
C MET A 73 -12.48 8.80 -22.77
N LEU A 74 -11.87 9.96 -23.00
CA LEU A 74 -10.65 10.32 -22.28
C LEU A 74 -10.93 10.44 -20.79
N ASP A 75 -12.04 11.07 -20.44
CA ASP A 75 -12.43 11.21 -19.04
C ASP A 75 -12.55 9.85 -18.36
N ASP A 76 -13.24 8.93 -19.02
CA ASP A 76 -13.47 7.60 -18.46
C ASP A 76 -12.16 6.83 -18.30
N LEU A 77 -11.28 6.93 -19.29
CA LEU A 77 -10.00 6.25 -19.22
C LEU A 77 -9.13 6.81 -18.08
N LEU A 78 -9.18 8.11 -17.89
CA LEU A 78 -8.40 8.74 -16.83
C LEU A 78 -8.92 8.32 -15.46
N VAL A 79 -10.22 8.31 -15.29
CA VAL A 79 -10.82 7.87 -14.03
C VAL A 79 -10.43 6.42 -13.74
N ALA A 80 -10.51 5.56 -14.75
CA ALA A 80 -10.17 4.15 -14.58
C ALA A 80 -8.69 3.97 -14.18
N ALA A 81 -7.79 4.70 -14.83
CA ALA A 81 -6.37 4.57 -14.54
C ALA A 81 -6.04 5.10 -13.15
N VAL A 82 -6.60 6.23 -12.75
CA VAL A 82 -6.35 6.79 -11.43
C VAL A 82 -6.87 5.83 -10.36
N ASN A 83 -8.08 5.33 -10.52
CA ASN A 83 -8.66 4.43 -9.53
C ASN A 83 -7.87 3.14 -9.41
N GLU A 84 -7.41 2.61 -10.52
CA GLU A 84 -6.62 1.39 -10.49
C GLU A 84 -5.27 1.61 -9.82
N ALA A 85 -4.63 2.74 -10.07
CA ALA A 85 -3.36 3.06 -9.42
C ALA A 85 -3.54 3.19 -7.90
N MET A 86 -4.62 3.85 -7.49
CA MET A 86 -4.92 3.98 -6.06
C MET A 86 -5.20 2.64 -5.43
N ARG A 87 -5.91 1.76 -6.13
CA ARG A 87 -6.19 0.42 -5.63
C ARG A 87 -4.89 -0.35 -5.42
N LYS A 88 -3.95 -0.24 -6.35
CA LYS A 88 -2.66 -0.91 -6.21
C LYS A 88 -1.90 -0.39 -5.00
N ALA A 89 -1.95 0.91 -4.76
CA ALA A 89 -1.29 1.49 -3.59
C ALA A 89 -1.89 0.93 -2.31
N ASP A 90 -3.21 0.88 -2.22
CA ASP A 90 -3.89 0.38 -1.04
C ASP A 90 -3.63 -1.09 -0.82
N GLU A 91 -3.69 -1.89 -1.88
CA GLU A 91 -3.43 -3.33 -1.76
C GLU A 91 -2.01 -3.60 -1.32
N THR A 92 -1.06 -2.83 -1.84
CA THR A 92 0.33 -3.02 -1.46
C THR A 92 0.54 -2.67 0.01
N ALA A 93 -0.06 -1.58 0.47
CA ALA A 93 0.05 -1.19 1.86
C ALA A 93 -0.53 -2.26 2.78
N GLU A 94 -1.70 -2.77 2.43
CA GLU A 94 -2.33 -3.82 3.23
C GLU A 94 -1.47 -5.08 3.27
N ARG A 95 -0.94 -5.48 2.13
CA ARG A 95 -0.13 -6.68 2.04
C ARG A 95 1.16 -6.53 2.83
N GLU A 96 1.83 -5.39 2.69
CA GLU A 96 3.09 -5.19 3.39
C GLU A 96 2.91 -5.07 4.89
N MET A 97 1.86 -4.38 5.32
CA MET A 97 1.57 -4.29 6.75
C MET A 97 1.13 -5.65 7.28
N GLY A 98 0.41 -6.41 6.48
CA GLY A 98 -0.02 -7.75 6.88
C GLY A 98 1.13 -8.70 7.12
N LYS A 99 2.24 -8.51 6.41
CA LYS A 99 3.41 -9.33 6.63
C LYS A 99 3.98 -9.11 8.02
N ILE A 100 3.92 -7.90 8.51
CA ILE A 100 4.45 -7.57 9.82
C ILE A 100 3.54 -8.11 10.92
N THR A 101 2.23 -7.96 10.73
CA THR A 101 1.26 -8.38 11.74
C THR A 101 0.78 -9.80 11.55
N GLY A 102 1.21 -10.47 10.50
CA GLY A 102 0.71 -11.79 10.15
C GLY A 102 0.95 -12.83 11.21
N GLY A 103 2.07 -12.72 11.92
CA GLY A 103 2.35 -13.64 13.00
C GLY A 103 1.50 -13.41 14.22
N MET A 104 0.79 -12.31 14.26
CA MET A 104 -0.08 -11.99 15.36
C MET A 104 -1.52 -12.05 14.92
N ASN A 105 -1.82 -13.00 14.11
CA ASN A 105 -3.17 -13.17 13.63
C ASN A 105 -4.11 -13.36 14.79
N ILE A 106 -4.98 -12.43 14.98
CA ILE A 106 -5.93 -12.47 16.08
C ILE A 106 -7.31 -12.71 15.52
N PRO A 107 -7.87 -13.89 15.77
CA PRO A 107 -9.15 -14.21 15.19
C PRO A 107 -10.26 -13.23 15.52
N GLY A 108 -10.18 -12.64 16.65
CA GLY A 108 -11.22 -11.71 17.03
C GLY A 108 -11.26 -10.46 16.19
N LEU A 109 -10.18 -10.14 15.55
CA LEU A 109 -10.15 -8.96 14.75
C LEU A 109 -10.76 -9.19 13.42
N GLY A 110 -10.91 -10.39 13.12
CA GLY A 110 -11.71 -10.71 12.23
C GLY A 110 -11.82 -10.04 11.01
N PHE A 111 -11.54 -9.66 10.64
CA PHE A 111 -11.83 -9.05 9.48
C PHE A 111 -12.19 -9.90 8.44
#